data_53153eea4985a0fe0e4e043df3787f0f
#
_entry.id   53153eea4985a0fe0e4e043df3787f0f
#
_cell.length_a   1.000
_cell.length_b   1.000
_cell.length_c   1.000
_cell.angle_alpha   90.00
_cell.angle_beta   90.00
_cell.angle_gamma   90.00
#
_symmetry.space_group_name_H-M   'P 1'
#
loop_
_entity.id
_entity.type
_entity.pdbx_description
1 polymer ?
#
loop_
_entity_poly.entity_id
_entity_poly.type
_entity_poly.pdbx_seq_one_letter_code
_entity_poly.pdbx_strand_id
1 'polypeptide(L)'
;MLQALRPEDALAIAEVSRRRSYDEQAMAQYLGIGRGARANGAPPDGTLLRLPGDVDLAAFESEERRHLEAAIAQLSPDARRELIALIWLVQRPLLRFQAALRRTRRIPPAAQPGYLMGIRLERYIAEGLRRLGCGGA
;
A
#
# COMPACT_ATOMS: atom_id res chain seq x y z
N MET A 1 5.51 8.15 -19.99
CA MET A 1 5.79 9.10 -18.93
C MET A 1 4.52 9.46 -18.20
N LEU A 2 4.67 9.93 -16.98
CA LEU A 2 3.52 10.32 -16.20
C LEU A 2 2.89 11.59 -16.76
N GLN A 3 1.60 11.57 -16.94
CA GLN A 3 0.85 12.72 -17.44
C GLN A 3 -0.20 13.20 -16.43
N ALA A 4 -0.81 12.28 -15.73
CA ALA A 4 -1.85 12.60 -14.76
C ALA A 4 -1.36 12.53 -13.32
N LEU A 5 -0.43 11.64 -13.04
CA LEU A 5 0.12 11.45 -11.70
C LEU A 5 1.37 12.31 -11.53
N ARG A 6 1.38 13.12 -10.47
CA ARG A 6 2.56 13.90 -10.12
C ARG A 6 3.50 13.05 -9.26
N PRO A 7 4.82 13.09 -9.53
CA PRO A 7 5.75 12.33 -8.71
C PRO A 7 5.65 12.66 -7.22
N GLU A 8 5.40 13.92 -6.87
CA GLU A 8 5.23 14.34 -5.48
C GLU A 8 4.04 13.64 -4.83
N ASP A 9 2.94 13.51 -5.56
CA ASP A 9 1.75 12.86 -5.05
C ASP A 9 1.99 11.37 -4.85
N ALA A 10 2.72 10.75 -5.79
CA ALA A 10 3.08 9.35 -5.66
C ALA A 10 3.96 9.11 -4.44
N LEU A 11 4.95 9.97 -4.22
CA LEU A 11 5.83 9.85 -3.07
C LEU A 11 5.09 10.09 -1.74
N ALA A 12 4.13 11.01 -1.74
CA ALA A 12 3.30 11.25 -0.56
C ALA A 12 2.48 10.01 -0.22
N ILE A 13 1.93 9.36 -1.24
CA ILE A 13 1.18 8.11 -1.05
C ILE A 13 2.10 7.01 -0.52
N ALA A 14 3.31 6.92 -1.05
CA ALA A 14 4.28 5.94 -0.57
C ALA A 14 4.59 6.14 0.90
N GLU A 15 4.70 7.39 1.35
CA GLU A 15 4.98 7.70 2.75
C GLU A 15 3.80 7.29 3.64
N VAL A 16 2.58 7.56 3.23
CA VAL A 16 1.39 7.15 4.00
C VAL A 16 1.33 5.62 4.07
N SER A 17 1.61 4.96 2.96
CA SER A 17 1.64 3.50 2.92
C SER A 17 2.71 2.92 3.84
N ARG A 18 3.87 3.56 3.90
CA ARG A 18 4.96 3.15 4.79
C ARG A 18 4.54 3.27 6.24
N ARG A 19 3.89 4.37 6.62
CA ARG A 19 3.41 4.55 7.99
C ARG A 19 2.40 3.48 8.37
N ARG A 20 1.48 3.19 7.47
CA ARG A 20 0.49 2.14 7.69
C ARG A 20 1.17 0.80 7.94
N SER A 21 2.12 0.43 7.09
CA SER A 21 2.84 -0.84 7.24
C SER A 21 3.61 -0.90 8.54
N TYR A 22 4.26 0.20 8.91
CA TYR A 22 5.01 0.28 10.15
C TYR A 22 4.08 0.10 11.36
N ASP A 23 2.95 0.79 11.35
CA ASP A 23 2.01 0.73 12.47
C ASP A 23 1.38 -0.65 12.60
N GLU A 24 1.04 -1.28 11.47
CA GLU A 24 0.53 -2.64 11.48
C GLU A 24 1.54 -3.61 12.06
N GLN A 25 2.81 -3.46 11.68
CA GLN A 25 3.87 -4.31 12.18
C GLN A 25 4.09 -4.12 13.68
N ALA A 26 4.12 -2.87 14.12
CA ALA A 26 4.30 -2.57 15.53
C ALA A 26 3.14 -3.11 16.35
N MET A 27 1.93 -2.96 15.87
CA MET A 27 0.76 -3.46 16.57
C MET A 27 0.75 -4.98 16.60
N ALA A 28 1.12 -5.63 15.51
CA ALA A 28 1.20 -7.08 15.48
C ALA A 28 2.21 -7.62 16.49
N GLN A 29 3.34 -6.95 16.63
CA GLN A 29 4.35 -7.32 17.62
C GLN A 29 3.82 -7.11 19.04
N TYR A 30 3.18 -5.98 19.27
CA TYR A 30 2.62 -5.64 20.58
C TYR A 30 1.56 -6.68 21.00
N LEU A 31 0.73 -7.08 20.06
CA LEU A 31 -0.33 -8.07 20.34
C LEU A 31 0.17 -9.51 20.38
N GLY A 32 1.43 -9.72 20.04
CA GLY A 32 1.96 -11.06 19.94
C GLY A 32 1.38 -11.84 18.78
N ILE A 33 0.81 -11.17 17.81
CA ILE A 33 0.27 -11.78 16.61
C ILE A 33 1.38 -11.88 15.59
N GLY A 34 1.68 -13.07 15.17
CA GLY A 34 2.71 -13.25 14.18
C GLY A 34 3.51 -14.49 14.49
N ARG A 35 4.67 -14.55 13.84
CA ARG A 35 5.51 -15.74 13.91
C ARG A 35 5.88 -16.13 15.35
N GLY A 36 6.25 -15.16 16.16
CA GLY A 36 6.64 -15.41 17.52
C GLY A 36 5.51 -15.94 18.37
N ALA A 37 4.32 -15.41 18.22
CA ALA A 37 3.17 -15.85 18.97
C ALA A 37 2.84 -17.31 18.69
N ARG A 38 2.96 -17.72 17.45
CA ARG A 38 2.73 -19.11 17.08
C ARG A 38 3.78 -20.02 17.65
N ALA A 39 5.03 -19.62 17.55
CA ALA A 39 6.13 -20.45 18.01
C ALA A 39 6.05 -20.71 19.50
N ASN A 40 5.54 -19.74 20.23
CA ASN A 40 5.44 -19.86 21.69
C ASN A 40 4.14 -20.49 22.14
N GLY A 41 3.30 -20.88 21.21
CA GLY A 41 1.99 -21.39 21.59
C GLY A 41 1.14 -20.29 22.18
N ALA A 42 0.33 -19.66 21.35
CA ALA A 42 -0.58 -18.63 21.83
C ALA A 42 -1.34 -19.13 23.04
N PRO A 43 -1.70 -18.26 23.99
CA PRO A 43 -2.47 -18.67 25.15
C PRO A 43 -3.71 -19.44 24.71
N PRO A 44 -3.99 -20.58 25.37
CA PRO A 44 -5.09 -21.40 24.93
C PRO A 44 -6.43 -20.68 24.92
N ASP A 45 -6.60 -19.74 25.81
CA ASP A 45 -7.84 -19.02 25.93
C ASP A 45 -7.93 -17.80 25.00
N GLY A 46 -6.85 -17.51 24.27
CA GLY A 46 -6.84 -16.36 23.38
C GLY A 46 -6.91 -15.03 24.11
N THR A 47 -6.68 -15.02 25.41
CA THR A 47 -6.80 -13.82 26.21
C THR A 47 -5.89 -12.70 25.72
N LEU A 48 -4.70 -13.06 25.27
CA LEU A 48 -3.77 -12.07 24.75
C LEU A 48 -4.25 -11.41 23.47
N LEU A 49 -5.11 -12.09 22.74
CA LEU A 49 -5.65 -11.54 21.51
C LEU A 49 -6.80 -10.59 21.77
N ARG A 50 -7.33 -10.63 22.98
CA ARG A 50 -8.36 -9.73 23.43
C ARG A 50 -7.78 -8.73 24.38
N LEU A 51 -7.00 -7.83 23.88
CA LEU A 51 -6.41 -6.84 24.75
C LEU A 51 -7.47 -6.03 25.46
N PRO A 52 -7.11 -5.51 26.64
CA PRO A 52 -8.03 -4.63 27.36
C PRO A 52 -8.49 -3.51 26.45
N GLY A 53 -9.80 -3.28 26.46
CA GLY A 53 -10.36 -2.26 25.61
C GLY A 53 -10.58 -2.73 24.18
N ASP A 54 -10.49 -4.03 23.95
CA ASP A 54 -10.74 -4.61 22.64
C ASP A 54 -9.97 -3.89 21.56
N VAL A 55 -8.66 -3.83 21.72
CA VAL A 55 -7.82 -3.24 20.69
C VAL A 55 -7.94 -4.12 19.47
N ASP A 56 -8.72 -3.63 18.52
CA ASP A 56 -8.99 -4.31 17.27
C ASP A 56 -7.98 -3.81 16.25
N LEU A 57 -7.28 -4.72 15.62
CA LEU A 57 -6.35 -4.35 14.56
C LEU A 57 -7.04 -3.56 13.46
N ALA A 58 -8.28 -3.94 13.13
CA ALA A 58 -9.03 -3.21 12.12
C ALA A 58 -9.30 -1.77 12.56
N ALA A 59 -9.64 -1.58 13.84
CA ALA A 59 -9.86 -0.23 14.36
C ALA A 59 -8.55 0.55 14.42
N PHE A 60 -7.46 -0.11 14.79
CA PHE A 60 -6.15 0.53 14.81
C PHE A 60 -5.70 0.93 13.44
N GLU A 61 -5.89 0.05 12.47
CA GLU A 61 -5.53 0.33 11.09
C GLU A 61 -6.34 1.47 10.49
N SER A 62 -7.52 1.73 11.03
CA SER A 62 -8.50 2.57 10.36
C SER A 62 -8.01 3.99 10.11
N GLU A 63 -7.12 4.52 10.96
CA GLU A 63 -6.63 5.88 10.80
C GLU A 63 -5.71 6.03 9.60
N GLU A 64 -4.62 5.27 9.58
CA GLU A 64 -3.68 5.33 8.47
C GLU A 64 -4.29 4.76 7.20
N ARG A 65 -5.15 3.78 7.34
CA ARG A 65 -5.88 3.23 6.21
C ARG A 65 -6.79 4.29 5.58
N ARG A 66 -7.49 5.06 6.40
CA ARG A 66 -8.33 6.15 5.89
C ARG A 66 -7.51 7.22 5.19
N HIS A 67 -6.36 7.56 5.76
CA HIS A 67 -5.46 8.52 5.12
C HIS A 67 -5.03 8.03 3.76
N LEU A 68 -4.67 6.76 3.66
CA LEU A 68 -4.25 6.19 2.39
C LEU A 68 -5.41 6.12 1.40
N GLU A 69 -6.56 5.68 1.84
CA GLU A 69 -7.75 5.66 1.00
C GLU A 69 -8.08 7.05 0.46
N ALA A 70 -8.04 8.06 1.33
CA ALA A 70 -8.32 9.42 0.92
C ALA A 70 -7.29 9.93 -0.09
N ALA A 71 -6.02 9.65 0.14
CA ALA A 71 -4.97 10.06 -0.79
C ALA A 71 -5.16 9.43 -2.16
N ILE A 72 -5.51 8.15 -2.18
CA ILE A 72 -5.76 7.44 -3.43
C ILE A 72 -7.02 7.97 -4.11
N ALA A 73 -8.07 8.23 -3.33
CA ALA A 73 -9.34 8.72 -3.85
C ALA A 73 -9.21 10.11 -4.47
N GLN A 74 -8.28 10.91 -3.99
CA GLN A 74 -8.04 12.24 -4.55
C GLN A 74 -7.39 12.21 -5.91
N LEU A 75 -6.77 11.11 -6.26
CA LEU A 75 -6.19 10.95 -7.59
C LEU A 75 -7.28 10.75 -8.63
N SER A 76 -7.07 11.30 -9.82
CA SER A 76 -7.95 10.99 -10.94
C SER A 76 -7.83 9.51 -11.31
N PRO A 77 -8.83 8.95 -12.02
CA PRO A 77 -8.69 7.57 -12.51
C PRO A 77 -7.44 7.36 -13.35
N ASP A 78 -7.07 8.35 -14.16
CA ASP A 78 -5.86 8.26 -14.97
C ASP A 78 -4.60 8.26 -14.11
N ALA A 79 -4.57 9.08 -13.06
CA ALA A 79 -3.44 9.08 -12.15
C ALA A 79 -3.31 7.75 -11.42
N ARG A 80 -4.43 7.17 -10.99
CA ARG A 80 -4.41 5.85 -10.37
C ARG A 80 -3.90 4.77 -11.32
N ARG A 81 -4.29 4.85 -12.59
CA ARG A 81 -3.77 3.91 -13.59
C ARG A 81 -2.26 4.04 -13.75
N GLU A 82 -1.76 5.27 -13.78
CA GLU A 82 -0.32 5.48 -13.86
C GLU A 82 0.40 4.94 -12.64
N LEU A 83 -0.20 5.08 -11.46
CA LEU A 83 0.37 4.53 -10.25
C LEU A 83 0.44 3.00 -10.30
N ILE A 84 -0.61 2.35 -10.77
CA ILE A 84 -0.62 0.91 -10.94
C ILE A 84 0.44 0.49 -11.95
N ALA A 85 0.57 1.23 -13.04
CA ALA A 85 1.58 0.93 -14.05
C ALA A 85 3.00 1.04 -13.48
N LEU A 86 3.25 2.02 -12.62
CA LEU A 86 4.53 2.15 -11.93
C LEU A 86 4.85 0.90 -11.12
N ILE A 87 3.88 0.41 -10.39
CA ILE A 87 4.05 -0.78 -9.56
C ILE A 87 4.40 -1.98 -10.44
N TRP A 88 3.70 -2.14 -11.56
CA TRP A 88 3.92 -3.24 -12.46
C TRP A 88 5.30 -3.19 -13.12
N LEU A 89 5.85 -1.99 -13.36
CA LEU A 89 7.21 -1.87 -13.88
C LEU A 89 8.23 -2.52 -12.96
N VAL A 90 8.05 -2.35 -11.66
CA VAL A 90 8.97 -2.93 -10.68
C VAL A 90 8.77 -4.44 -10.58
N GLN A 91 7.53 -4.89 -10.60
CA GLN A 91 7.21 -6.30 -10.51
C GLN A 91 7.59 -7.08 -11.76
N ARG A 92 7.59 -6.41 -12.91
CA ARG A 92 7.90 -7.03 -14.20
C ARG A 92 8.94 -6.18 -14.94
N PRO A 93 10.23 -6.45 -14.72
CA PRO A 93 11.30 -5.58 -15.24
C PRO A 93 11.30 -5.39 -16.75
N LEU A 94 10.78 -6.36 -17.49
CA LEU A 94 10.77 -6.27 -18.95
C LEU A 94 9.55 -5.55 -19.51
N LEU A 95 8.60 -5.21 -18.64
CA LEU A 95 7.38 -4.52 -19.08
C LEU A 95 7.66 -3.04 -19.26
N ARG A 96 7.25 -2.49 -20.39
CA ARG A 96 7.37 -1.06 -20.64
C ARG A 96 6.20 -0.32 -20.03
N PHE A 97 6.41 0.93 -19.65
CA PHE A 97 5.39 1.73 -18.99
C PHE A 97 4.11 1.85 -19.83
N GLN A 98 4.24 2.11 -21.11
CA GLN A 98 3.07 2.25 -21.96
C GLN A 98 2.27 0.97 -22.07
N ALA A 99 2.96 -0.17 -22.12
CA ALA A 99 2.30 -1.46 -22.14
C ALA A 99 1.61 -1.73 -20.80
N ALA A 100 2.27 -1.40 -19.69
CA ALA A 100 1.68 -1.54 -18.37
C ALA A 100 0.43 -0.67 -18.26
N LEU A 101 0.52 0.57 -18.71
CA LEU A 101 -0.59 1.51 -18.64
C LEU A 101 -1.80 1.00 -19.44
N ARG A 102 -1.57 0.41 -20.60
CA ARG A 102 -2.66 -0.18 -21.38
C ARG A 102 -3.30 -1.34 -20.63
N ARG A 103 -2.51 -2.17 -19.99
CA ARG A 103 -3.03 -3.32 -19.22
C ARG A 103 -3.87 -2.89 -18.04
N THR A 104 -3.62 -1.72 -17.48
CA THR A 104 -4.42 -1.22 -16.35
C THR A 104 -5.88 -0.99 -16.73
N ARG A 105 -6.20 -0.91 -18.01
CA ARG A 105 -7.58 -0.76 -18.46
C ARG A 105 -8.46 -1.93 -18.06
N ARG A 106 -7.87 -3.06 -17.74
CA ARG A 106 -8.60 -4.23 -17.25
C ARG A 106 -9.15 -4.03 -15.85
N ILE A 107 -8.62 -3.05 -15.14
CA ILE A 107 -9.08 -2.74 -13.79
C ILE A 107 -10.07 -1.58 -13.89
N PRO A 108 -11.37 -1.82 -13.57
CA PRO A 108 -12.35 -0.73 -13.63
C PRO A 108 -11.97 0.39 -12.65
N PRO A 109 -12.32 1.63 -12.96
CA PRO A 109 -12.00 2.74 -12.05
C PRO A 109 -12.49 2.52 -10.62
N ALA A 110 -13.65 1.90 -10.47
CA ALA A 110 -14.20 1.63 -9.14
C ALA A 110 -13.38 0.62 -8.35
N ALA A 111 -12.63 -0.26 -9.04
CA ALA A 111 -11.81 -1.28 -8.40
C ALA A 111 -10.39 -0.80 -8.11
N GLN A 112 -9.97 0.33 -8.69
CA GLN A 112 -8.60 0.82 -8.55
C GLN A 112 -8.21 1.09 -7.09
N PRO A 113 -9.03 1.78 -6.28
CA PRO A 113 -8.64 2.03 -4.90
C PRO A 113 -8.43 0.74 -4.10
N GLY A 114 -9.33 -0.23 -4.24
CA GLY A 114 -9.19 -1.49 -3.55
C GLY A 114 -7.94 -2.25 -3.97
N TYR A 115 -7.64 -2.23 -5.26
CA TYR A 115 -6.43 -2.86 -5.77
C TYR A 115 -5.18 -2.24 -5.13
N LEU A 116 -5.12 -0.91 -5.10
CA LEU A 116 -3.97 -0.20 -4.54
C LEU A 116 -3.86 -0.39 -3.03
N MET A 117 -4.98 -0.48 -2.34
CA MET A 117 -4.96 -0.69 -0.89
C MET A 117 -4.39 -2.05 -0.50
N GLY A 118 -4.41 -3.01 -1.39
CA GLY A 118 -3.87 -4.34 -1.13
C GLY A 118 -2.38 -4.48 -1.39
N ILE A 119 -1.70 -3.41 -1.76
CA ILE A 119 -0.29 -3.44 -2.15
C ILE A 119 0.51 -2.58 -1.19
N ARG A 120 1.72 -3.02 -0.87
CA ARG A 120 2.65 -2.19 -0.10
C ARG A 120 3.31 -1.20 -1.06
N LEU A 121 2.66 -0.07 -1.23
CA LEU A 121 3.04 0.92 -2.24
C LEU A 121 4.44 1.47 -2.00
N GLU A 122 4.86 1.58 -0.76
CA GLU A 122 6.18 2.10 -0.43
C GLU A 122 7.31 1.27 -1.03
N ARG A 123 7.06 0.01 -1.34
CA ARG A 123 8.09 -0.86 -1.93
C ARG A 123 8.31 -0.60 -3.41
N TYR A 124 7.31 -0.05 -4.08
CA TYR A 124 7.33 0.00 -5.53
C TYR A 124 7.37 1.41 -6.10
N ILE A 125 6.81 2.38 -5.39
CA ILE A 125 6.66 3.72 -5.97
C ILE A 125 8.00 4.38 -6.26
N ALA A 126 8.88 4.43 -5.28
CA ALA A 126 10.17 5.09 -5.47
C ALA A 126 10.97 4.44 -6.59
N GLU A 127 11.00 3.10 -6.61
CA GLU A 127 11.73 2.38 -7.65
C GLU A 127 11.10 2.58 -9.02
N GLY A 128 9.78 2.56 -9.10
CA GLY A 128 9.08 2.81 -10.36
C GLY A 128 9.38 4.19 -10.90
N LEU A 129 9.33 5.20 -10.04
CA LEU A 129 9.66 6.57 -10.43
C LEU A 129 11.11 6.67 -10.91
N ARG A 130 12.01 6.02 -10.21
CA ARG A 130 13.42 6.02 -10.61
C ARG A 130 13.60 5.42 -12.01
N ARG A 131 12.91 4.35 -12.29
CA ARG A 131 12.99 3.70 -13.61
C ARG A 131 12.45 4.59 -14.73
N LEU A 132 11.49 5.43 -14.42
CA LEU A 132 10.96 6.40 -15.39
C LEU A 132 11.82 7.65 -15.46
N GLY A 133 12.83 7.80 -14.62
CA GLY A 133 13.64 9.00 -14.57
C GLY A 133 12.97 10.15 -13.84
N CYS A 134 11.94 9.86 -13.06
CA CYS A 134 11.19 10.91 -12.36
C CYS A 134 11.55 11.01 -10.88
N GLY A 135 12.15 9.97 -10.33
CA GLY A 135 12.31 9.89 -8.89
C GLY A 135 13.63 10.44 -8.40
N GLY A 136 13.57 11.24 -7.37
CA GLY A 136 14.73 11.62 -6.60
C GLY A 136 15.80 12.38 -7.34
N ALA A 137 15.42 13.00 -8.38
CA ALA A 137 16.37 13.79 -9.14
C ALA A 137 17.01 14.87 -8.28
#